data_7050cac36a4e19a82897694891fcaa46
#
_entry.id   7050cac36a4e19a82897694891fcaa46
#
_cell.length_a   1.000
_cell.length_b   1.000
_cell.length_c   1.000
_cell.angle_alpha   90.00
_cell.angle_beta   90.00
_cell.angle_gamma   90.00
#
_symmetry.space_group_name_H-M   'P 1'
#
loop_
_entity.id
_entity.type
_entity.pdbx_description
1 polymer ?
#
loop_
_entity_poly.entity_id
_entity_poly.type
_entity_poly.pdbx_seq_one_letter_code
_entity_poly.pdbx_strand_id
1 'polypeptide(L)'
;MRFVSIASGSSGNCIYTGTEESHVLIDAGISAKRIEQGLNEVGLKTSELDGICITHEHSDHVKGLGVLARKYEVPIYATEGTLDEIRKIKGLGEYPEELLHPILPDTEFSLGDLTIKPFHIDHDA
;
A
#
# COMPACT_ATOMS: atom_id res chain seq x y z
N MET A 1 11.01 -6.31 14.13
CA MET A 1 10.36 -5.82 12.89
C MET A 1 10.79 -6.67 11.70
N ARG A 2 9.86 -7.00 10.82
CA ARG A 2 10.14 -7.75 9.61
C ARG A 2 10.02 -6.83 8.40
N PHE A 3 10.80 -7.13 7.37
CA PHE A 3 10.83 -6.36 6.15
C PHE A 3 11.04 -7.34 5.00
N VAL A 4 10.04 -7.50 4.15
CA VAL A 4 10.06 -8.51 3.08
C VAL A 4 9.65 -7.88 1.76
N SER A 5 10.51 -8.03 0.75
CA SER A 5 10.15 -7.62 -0.61
C SER A 5 9.31 -8.73 -1.25
N ILE A 6 8.02 -8.47 -1.45
CA ILE A 6 7.15 -9.42 -2.15
C ILE A 6 7.39 -9.33 -3.64
N ALA A 7 7.61 -8.12 -4.15
CA ALA A 7 7.95 -7.89 -5.54
C ALA A 7 8.68 -6.55 -5.69
N SER A 8 9.60 -6.47 -6.63
CA SER A 8 10.29 -5.23 -6.94
C SER A 8 10.65 -5.19 -8.42
N GLY A 9 10.78 -3.96 -8.94
CA GLY A 9 11.17 -3.76 -10.34
C GLY A 9 10.05 -3.17 -11.18
N SER A 10 10.26 -3.11 -12.47
CA SER A 10 9.33 -2.48 -13.41
C SER A 10 8.03 -3.27 -13.62
N SER A 11 7.99 -4.53 -13.24
CA SER A 11 6.80 -5.36 -13.36
C SER A 11 5.86 -5.22 -12.16
N GLY A 12 6.26 -4.49 -11.13
CA GLY A 12 5.44 -4.22 -9.97
C GLY A 12 6.23 -4.20 -8.68
N ASN A 13 5.77 -3.38 -7.74
CA ASN A 13 6.44 -3.20 -6.45
C ASN A 13 5.46 -3.46 -5.31
N CYS A 14 5.91 -4.23 -4.33
CA CYS A 14 5.14 -4.50 -3.13
C CYS A 14 6.08 -4.94 -2.02
N ILE A 15 6.13 -4.18 -0.94
CA ILE A 15 7.00 -4.48 0.19
C ILE A 15 6.13 -4.62 1.43
N TYR A 16 6.36 -5.69 2.18
CA TYR A 16 5.72 -5.88 3.47
C TYR A 16 6.65 -5.43 4.58
N THR A 17 6.13 -4.69 5.55
CA THR A 17 6.84 -4.39 6.79
C THR A 17 5.88 -4.54 7.96
N GLY A 18 6.39 -5.01 9.09
CA GLY A 18 5.53 -5.20 10.24
C GLY A 18 6.24 -5.67 11.49
N THR A 19 5.50 -5.63 12.57
CA THR A 19 5.87 -6.20 13.87
C THR A 19 4.99 -7.43 14.09
N GLU A 20 4.92 -7.92 15.31
CA GLU A 20 3.98 -9.01 15.64
C GLU A 20 2.54 -8.53 15.61
N GLU A 21 2.31 -7.23 15.85
CA GLU A 21 0.97 -6.66 16.00
C GLU A 21 0.50 -5.79 14.84
N SER A 22 1.43 -5.22 14.08
CA SER A 22 1.08 -4.26 13.03
C SER A 22 1.70 -4.65 11.70
N HIS A 23 0.91 -4.56 10.62
CA HIS A 23 1.29 -5.06 9.31
C HIS A 23 0.93 -4.05 8.23
N VAL A 24 1.90 -3.66 7.43
CA VAL A 24 1.74 -2.63 6.41
C VAL A 24 2.36 -3.07 5.10
N LEU A 25 1.69 -2.77 3.99
CA LEU A 25 2.29 -2.89 2.67
C LEU A 25 2.76 -1.51 2.20
N ILE A 26 3.88 -1.50 1.54
CA ILE A 26 4.35 -0.31 0.82
C ILE A 26 4.25 -0.64 -0.65
N ASP A 27 3.32 0.03 -1.31
CA ASP A 27 2.89 -0.21 -2.68
C ASP A 27 2.18 -1.54 -2.87
N ALA A 28 1.34 -1.63 -3.87
CA ALA A 28 0.54 -2.78 -4.21
C ALA A 28 0.51 -2.96 -5.73
N GLY A 29 1.70 -3.01 -6.32
CA GLY A 29 1.90 -2.93 -7.77
C GLY A 29 1.76 -4.25 -8.52
N ILE A 30 1.48 -5.34 -7.85
CA ILE A 30 1.21 -6.64 -8.47
C ILE A 30 -0.25 -7.03 -8.20
N SER A 31 -0.72 -8.10 -8.81
CA SER A 31 -2.11 -8.51 -8.61
C SER A 31 -2.39 -8.85 -7.14
N ALA A 32 -3.63 -8.64 -6.72
CA ALA A 32 -4.02 -8.96 -5.35
C ALA A 32 -3.74 -10.42 -5.02
N LYS A 33 -3.97 -11.32 -5.97
CA LYS A 33 -3.69 -12.75 -5.77
C LYS A 33 -2.22 -12.99 -5.42
N ARG A 34 -1.29 -12.34 -6.12
CA ARG A 34 0.14 -12.48 -5.85
C ARG A 34 0.52 -11.87 -4.51
N ILE A 35 -0.12 -10.76 -4.15
CA ILE A 35 0.10 -10.14 -2.83
C ILE A 35 -0.34 -11.10 -1.73
N GLU A 36 -1.53 -11.68 -1.87
CA GLU A 36 -2.04 -12.65 -0.89
C GLU A 36 -1.12 -13.85 -0.76
N GLN A 37 -0.62 -14.37 -1.88
CA GLN A 37 0.32 -15.48 -1.84
C GLN A 37 1.61 -15.12 -1.11
N GLY A 38 2.16 -13.93 -1.37
CA GLY A 38 3.37 -13.47 -0.72
C GLY A 38 3.19 -13.30 0.79
N LEU A 39 2.05 -12.77 1.21
CA LEU A 39 1.76 -12.63 2.64
C LEU A 39 1.60 -14.00 3.29
N ASN A 40 0.92 -14.94 2.63
CA ASN A 40 0.74 -16.28 3.15
C ASN A 40 2.09 -17.00 3.34
N GLU A 41 3.03 -16.78 2.43
CA GLU A 41 4.36 -17.37 2.53
C GLU A 41 5.13 -16.92 3.77
N VAL A 42 4.82 -15.72 4.29
CA VAL A 42 5.44 -15.25 5.52
C VAL A 42 4.54 -15.44 6.74
N GLY A 43 3.49 -16.23 6.58
CA GLY A 43 2.62 -16.59 7.70
C GLY A 43 1.52 -15.60 8.01
N LEU A 44 1.16 -14.73 7.07
CA LEU A 44 0.16 -13.69 7.29
C LEU A 44 -1.07 -13.90 6.41
N LYS A 45 -2.22 -13.43 6.89
CA LYS A 45 -3.42 -13.31 6.08
C LYS A 45 -3.57 -11.87 5.64
N THR A 46 -4.10 -11.67 4.45
CA THR A 46 -4.30 -10.31 3.93
C THR A 46 -5.20 -9.47 4.84
N SER A 47 -6.16 -10.13 5.50
CA SER A 47 -7.06 -9.44 6.44
C SER A 47 -6.34 -8.88 7.67
N GLU A 48 -5.09 -9.26 7.91
CA GLU A 48 -4.31 -8.74 9.03
C GLU A 48 -3.61 -7.42 8.71
N LEU A 49 -3.68 -6.95 7.46
CA LEU A 49 -3.05 -5.69 7.07
C LEU A 49 -3.75 -4.50 7.73
N ASP A 50 -2.96 -3.62 8.32
CA ASP A 50 -3.44 -2.39 8.93
C ASP A 50 -3.50 -1.23 7.96
N GLY A 51 -2.74 -1.30 6.89
CA GLY A 51 -2.76 -0.26 5.89
C GLY A 51 -1.85 -0.55 4.71
N ILE A 52 -2.05 0.22 3.67
CA ILE A 52 -1.21 0.21 2.47
C ILE A 52 -0.76 1.63 2.23
N CYS A 53 0.54 1.83 2.17
CA CYS A 53 1.13 3.14 1.87
C CYS A 53 1.54 3.15 0.40
N ILE A 54 1.05 4.11 -0.35
CA ILE A 54 1.35 4.22 -1.79
C ILE A 54 2.35 5.35 -2.02
N THR A 55 3.47 5.02 -2.66
CA THR A 55 4.52 5.99 -2.95
C THR A 55 4.29 6.69 -4.27
N HIS A 56 3.73 5.99 -5.24
CA HIS A 56 3.45 6.53 -6.58
C HIS A 56 2.12 5.98 -7.09
N GLU A 57 1.44 6.76 -7.92
CA GLU A 57 0.16 6.37 -8.54
C GLU A 57 0.31 5.49 -9.78
N HIS A 58 1.53 5.22 -10.22
CA HIS A 58 1.78 4.41 -11.42
C HIS A 58 1.32 2.95 -11.23
N SER A 59 0.95 2.30 -12.32
CA SER A 59 0.39 0.94 -12.26
C SER A 59 1.31 -0.08 -11.56
N ASP A 60 2.62 0.10 -11.65
CA ASP A 60 3.59 -0.76 -10.99
C ASP A 60 3.66 -0.54 -9.47
N HIS A 61 2.82 0.36 -8.93
CA HIS A 61 2.69 0.61 -7.49
C HIS A 61 1.28 0.39 -6.98
N VAL A 62 0.26 0.31 -7.86
CA VAL A 62 -1.14 0.30 -7.44
C VAL A 62 -2.00 -0.81 -8.06
N LYS A 63 -1.44 -1.70 -8.85
CA LYS A 63 -2.20 -2.68 -9.63
C LYS A 63 -3.19 -3.50 -8.81
N GLY A 64 -2.80 -3.95 -7.63
CA GLY A 64 -3.65 -4.78 -6.76
C GLY A 64 -4.52 -4.00 -5.78
N LEU A 65 -4.38 -2.68 -5.78
CA LEU A 65 -4.96 -1.83 -4.73
C LEU A 65 -6.48 -1.91 -4.65
N GLY A 66 -7.15 -1.83 -5.80
CA GLY A 66 -8.61 -1.83 -5.83
C GLY A 66 -9.24 -3.09 -5.26
N VAL A 67 -8.67 -4.25 -5.61
CA VAL A 67 -9.17 -5.53 -5.10
C VAL A 67 -8.96 -5.65 -3.60
N LEU A 68 -7.78 -5.27 -3.11
CA LEU A 68 -7.49 -5.32 -1.68
C LEU A 68 -8.42 -4.39 -0.90
N ALA A 69 -8.67 -3.19 -1.43
CA ALA A 69 -9.57 -2.24 -0.79
C ALA A 69 -11.01 -2.78 -0.72
N ARG A 70 -11.52 -3.34 -1.84
CA ARG A 70 -12.88 -3.87 -1.86
C ARG A 70 -13.05 -5.10 -0.98
N LYS A 71 -12.11 -6.04 -1.09
CA LYS A 71 -12.24 -7.35 -0.45
C LYS A 71 -11.93 -7.32 1.03
N TYR A 72 -10.94 -6.56 1.44
CA TYR A 72 -10.45 -6.56 2.81
C TYR A 72 -10.63 -5.24 3.54
N GLU A 73 -11.08 -4.20 2.84
CA GLU A 73 -11.27 -2.87 3.40
C GLU A 73 -10.02 -2.31 4.08
N VAL A 74 -8.86 -2.54 3.47
CA VAL A 74 -7.58 -2.07 4.01
C VAL A 74 -7.45 -0.58 3.77
N PRO A 75 -7.16 0.22 4.81
CA PRO A 75 -6.94 1.66 4.63
C PRO A 75 -5.73 1.96 3.75
N ILE A 76 -5.87 3.00 2.93
CA ILE A 76 -4.85 3.42 1.97
C ILE A 76 -4.31 4.79 2.37
N TYR A 77 -3.00 4.90 2.50
CA TYR A 77 -2.31 6.12 2.94
C TYR A 77 -1.40 6.62 1.82
N ALA A 78 -1.62 7.85 1.41
CA ALA A 78 -0.80 8.48 0.39
C ALA A 78 -0.96 10.00 0.49
N THR A 79 -0.09 10.75 -0.19
CA THR A 79 -0.26 12.19 -0.25
C THR A 79 -1.51 12.54 -1.02
N GLU A 80 -2.03 13.76 -0.80
CA GLU A 80 -3.24 14.23 -1.46
C GLU A 80 -3.14 14.13 -2.98
N GLY A 81 -1.99 14.55 -3.54
CA GLY A 81 -1.77 14.47 -4.98
C GLY A 81 -1.82 13.04 -5.53
N THR A 82 -1.20 12.12 -4.80
CA THR A 82 -1.23 10.71 -5.18
C THR A 82 -2.63 10.14 -5.07
N LEU A 83 -3.37 10.47 -4.02
CA LEU A 83 -4.76 10.02 -3.87
C LEU A 83 -5.64 10.55 -5.00
N ASP A 84 -5.46 11.81 -5.41
CA ASP A 84 -6.22 12.38 -6.52
C ASP A 84 -5.97 11.61 -7.82
N GLU A 85 -4.73 11.22 -8.06
CA GLU A 85 -4.40 10.43 -9.24
C GLU A 85 -4.96 9.01 -9.16
N ILE A 86 -4.93 8.40 -7.97
CA ILE A 86 -5.51 7.08 -7.74
C ILE A 86 -7.00 7.10 -8.06
N ARG A 87 -7.72 8.15 -7.64
CA ARG A 87 -9.15 8.28 -7.91
C ARG A 87 -9.48 8.31 -9.39
N LYS A 88 -8.55 8.72 -10.24
CA LYS A 88 -8.74 8.80 -11.69
C LYS A 88 -8.50 7.45 -12.40
N ILE A 89 -7.95 6.46 -11.72
CA ILE A 89 -7.61 5.18 -12.33
C ILE A 89 -8.85 4.29 -12.38
N LYS A 90 -9.48 4.22 -13.54
CA LYS A 90 -10.71 3.44 -13.72
C LYS A 90 -10.47 1.94 -13.57
N GLY A 91 -9.28 1.47 -13.91
CA GLY A 91 -8.93 0.05 -13.81
C GLY A 91 -8.92 -0.51 -12.40
N LEU A 92 -8.88 0.35 -11.38
CA LEU A 92 -8.96 -0.09 -9.99
C LEU A 92 -10.39 -0.49 -9.59
N GLY A 93 -11.39 -0.05 -10.35
CA GLY A 93 -12.79 -0.33 -10.04
C GLY A 93 -13.29 0.49 -8.86
N GLU A 94 -14.39 0.04 -8.28
CA GLU A 94 -14.99 0.73 -7.14
C GLU A 94 -14.43 0.24 -5.82
N TYR A 95 -14.30 1.14 -4.86
CA TYR A 95 -13.89 0.84 -3.49
C TYR A 95 -14.43 1.93 -2.57
N PRO A 96 -14.56 1.66 -1.25
CA PRO A 96 -15.05 2.68 -0.32
C PRO A 96 -14.08 3.87 -0.25
N GLU A 97 -14.59 5.05 -0.53
CA GLU A 97 -13.80 6.28 -0.55
C GLU A 97 -13.20 6.59 0.84
N GLU A 98 -13.89 6.20 1.90
CA GLU A 98 -13.42 6.44 3.26
C GLU A 98 -12.14 5.67 3.61
N LEU A 99 -11.73 4.73 2.76
CA LEU A 99 -10.46 4.03 2.97
C LEU A 99 -9.25 4.88 2.59
N LEU A 100 -9.46 5.94 1.81
CA LEU A 100 -8.37 6.82 1.38
C LEU A 100 -8.04 7.84 2.47
N HIS A 101 -6.82 7.81 2.97
CA HIS A 101 -6.35 8.68 4.04
C HIS A 101 -5.17 9.52 3.55
N PRO A 102 -5.35 10.85 3.41
CA PRO A 102 -4.24 11.70 2.98
C PRO A 102 -3.19 11.85 4.09
N ILE A 103 -1.93 11.84 3.70
CA ILE A 103 -0.81 12.07 4.61
C ILE A 103 0.00 13.25 4.11
N LEU A 104 0.72 13.90 5.03
CA LEU A 104 1.60 15.02 4.69
C LEU A 104 3.04 14.53 4.58
N PRO A 105 3.78 14.95 3.55
CA PRO A 105 5.20 14.64 3.47
C PRO A 105 5.93 15.15 4.71
N ASP A 106 6.95 14.44 5.14
CA ASP A 106 7.79 14.78 6.28
C ASP A 106 7.07 14.86 7.63
N THR A 107 5.84 14.35 7.70
CA THR A 107 5.06 14.30 8.93
C THR A 107 4.84 12.84 9.31
N GLU A 108 5.23 12.48 10.53
CA GLU A 108 5.05 11.12 11.03
C GLU A 108 3.58 10.80 11.29
N PHE A 109 3.21 9.56 11.05
CA PHE A 109 1.92 9.03 11.47
C PHE A 109 2.09 7.59 11.94
N SER A 110 1.14 7.12 12.72
CA SER A 110 1.24 5.78 13.31
C SER A 110 0.18 4.85 12.75
N LEU A 111 0.59 3.60 12.49
CA LEU A 111 -0.32 2.50 12.17
C LEU A 111 -0.02 1.39 13.18
N GLY A 112 -0.91 1.23 14.16
CA GLY A 112 -0.65 0.32 15.27
C GLY A 112 0.60 0.76 16.02
N ASP A 113 1.56 -0.14 16.17
CA ASP A 113 2.82 0.15 16.83
C ASP A 113 3.94 0.56 15.85
N LEU A 114 3.60 0.76 14.57
CA LEU A 114 4.54 1.25 13.57
C LEU A 114 4.45 2.76 13.45
N THR A 115 5.60 3.41 13.38
CA THR A 115 5.69 4.83 13.10
C THR A 115 6.21 4.99 11.67
N ILE A 116 5.48 5.73 10.86
CA ILE A 116 5.81 5.91 9.45
C ILE A 116 6.06 7.38 9.18
N LYS A 117 7.18 7.68 8.55
CA LYS A 117 7.52 9.05 8.17
C LYS A 117 7.75 9.11 6.67
N PRO A 118 6.74 9.54 5.90
CA PRO A 118 6.94 9.73 4.47
C PRO A 118 7.83 10.95 4.25
N PHE A 119 8.75 10.85 3.31
CA PHE A 119 9.57 11.99 2.95
C PHE A 119 9.57 12.16 1.44
N HIS A 120 9.71 13.41 1.04
CA HIS A 120 9.71 13.77 -0.36
C HIS A 120 11.07 13.41 -0.96
N ILE A 121 11.05 12.59 -2.00
CA ILE A 121 12.23 12.27 -2.77
C ILE A 121 12.10 13.00 -4.09
N ASP A 122 13.04 13.88 -4.35
CA ASP A 122 13.07 14.61 -5.60
C ASP A 122 13.75 13.75 -6.66
N HIS A 123 12.96 13.14 -7.48
CA HIS A 123 13.46 12.38 -8.60
C HIS A 123 12.56 12.66 -9.80
N ASP A 124 13.09 12.45 -10.97
CA ASP A 124 12.42 12.84 -12.21
C ASP A 124 11.53 11.72 -12.77
N ALA A 125 10.98 10.98 -11.91
CA ALA A 125 10.03 9.95 -12.31
C ALA A 125 8.75 10.58 -12.85
#